data_c2a5650518d6fa134c0cf7f19f6f913a
#
_entry.id   c2a5650518d6fa134c0cf7f19f6f913a
#
_cell.length_a   1.000
_cell.length_b   1.000
_cell.length_c   1.000
_cell.angle_alpha   90.00
_cell.angle_beta   90.00
_cell.angle_gamma   90.00
#
_symmetry.space_group_name_H-M   'P 1'
#
loop_
_entity.id
_entity.type
_entity.pdbx_description
1 polymer ?
#
loop_
_entity_poly.entity_id
_entity_poly.type
_entity_poly.pdbx_seq_one_letter_code
_entity_poly.pdbx_strand_id
1 'polypeptide(L)'
;MAKLQDLRYHLLGIARHNDPPDHYRLLGLARLELNPDVIDHAAERQRDHLQRHRSGSSAEVDELSEQIDRARRCLLDHDAHLVYAGKLQGYQSDSDDLDLQAAWRTFSEEFDDSWQSARTTEPDTQHLWLGIPKHQRPASNERLLGLDESERDADVIRSAAERQIGFVRRFAAGEKGEQANLLLGQLSRARSTLL
;
A
#
# COMPACT_ATOMS: atom_id res chain seq x y z
N MET A 1 -20.16 -9.65 4.61
CA MET A 1 -18.79 -9.99 4.14
C MET A 1 -18.65 -9.85 2.63
N ALA A 2 -19.54 -10.38 1.79
CA ALA A 2 -19.43 -10.27 0.32
C ALA A 2 -19.34 -8.81 -0.19
N LYS A 3 -20.14 -7.90 0.34
CA LYS A 3 -20.13 -6.48 -0.06
C LYS A 3 -18.78 -5.77 0.21
N LEU A 4 -18.13 -6.06 1.34
CA LEU A 4 -16.84 -5.45 1.68
C LEU A 4 -15.72 -6.00 0.79
N GLN A 5 -15.75 -7.28 0.45
CA GLN A 5 -14.84 -7.90 -0.52
C GLN A 5 -14.99 -7.26 -1.92
N ASP A 6 -16.24 -7.06 -2.37
CA ASP A 6 -16.52 -6.40 -3.65
C ASP A 6 -16.02 -4.95 -3.65
N LEU A 7 -16.18 -4.20 -2.55
CA LEU A 7 -15.63 -2.84 -2.42
C LEU A 7 -14.10 -2.81 -2.48
N ARG A 8 -13.42 -3.72 -1.77
CA ARG A 8 -11.96 -3.84 -1.84
C ARG A 8 -11.50 -4.14 -3.27
N TYR A 9 -12.21 -5.03 -3.97
CA TYR A 9 -11.91 -5.36 -5.35
C TYR A 9 -12.10 -4.14 -6.27
N HIS A 10 -13.29 -3.54 -6.29
CA HIS A 10 -13.60 -2.45 -7.22
C HIS A 10 -12.90 -1.12 -6.90
N LEU A 11 -12.74 -0.77 -5.63
CA LEU A 11 -12.15 0.52 -5.24
C LEU A 11 -10.65 0.44 -5.01
N LEU A 12 -10.16 -0.64 -4.40
CA LEU A 12 -8.75 -0.75 -4.05
C LEU A 12 -7.94 -1.65 -4.99
N GLY A 13 -8.59 -2.36 -5.92
CA GLY A 13 -7.92 -3.28 -6.85
C GLY A 13 -7.34 -4.52 -6.14
N ILE A 14 -7.93 -4.91 -5.00
CA ILE A 14 -7.49 -6.08 -4.24
C ILE A 14 -8.19 -7.31 -4.78
N ALA A 15 -7.45 -8.18 -5.46
CA ALA A 15 -8.00 -9.40 -6.04
C ALA A 15 -8.71 -10.26 -4.98
N ARG A 16 -9.85 -10.87 -5.34
CA ARG A 16 -10.72 -11.61 -4.40
C ARG A 16 -10.03 -12.78 -3.70
N HIS A 17 -9.03 -13.40 -4.34
CA HIS A 17 -8.24 -14.47 -3.72
C HIS A 17 -7.27 -13.97 -2.64
N ASN A 18 -7.03 -12.66 -2.56
CA ASN A 18 -6.22 -11.99 -1.54
C ASN A 18 -7.07 -11.39 -0.40
N ASP A 19 -8.31 -11.82 -0.23
CA ASP A 19 -9.22 -11.34 0.81
C ASP A 19 -9.31 -12.34 1.97
N PRO A 20 -9.14 -11.95 3.25
CA PRO A 20 -8.83 -10.60 3.70
C PRO A 20 -7.38 -10.21 3.41
N PRO A 21 -7.14 -8.97 2.95
CA PRO A 21 -5.79 -8.51 2.65
C PRO A 21 -4.98 -8.28 3.93
N ASP A 22 -3.66 -8.48 3.85
CA ASP A 22 -2.74 -7.98 4.86
C ASP A 22 -2.68 -6.44 4.86
N HIS A 23 -2.10 -5.83 5.89
CA HIS A 23 -2.03 -4.38 6.03
C HIS A 23 -1.27 -3.70 4.89
N TYR A 24 -0.18 -4.30 4.41
CA TYR A 24 0.59 -3.75 3.29
C TYR A 24 -0.24 -3.77 2.00
N ARG A 25 -0.91 -4.88 1.74
CA ARG A 25 -1.79 -5.02 0.56
C ARG A 25 -2.97 -4.06 0.62
N LEU A 26 -3.56 -3.87 1.80
CA LEU A 26 -4.67 -2.94 2.01
C LEU A 26 -4.28 -1.49 1.68
N LEU A 27 -3.04 -1.09 2.00
CA LEU A 27 -2.50 0.22 1.69
C LEU A 27 -1.88 0.30 0.27
N GLY A 28 -1.70 -0.83 -0.42
CA GLY A 28 -1.05 -0.89 -1.73
C GLY A 28 0.46 -0.71 -1.66
N LEU A 29 1.07 -1.19 -0.57
CA LEU A 29 2.50 -1.14 -0.29
C LEU A 29 3.22 -2.45 -0.67
N ALA A 30 4.52 -2.38 -0.80
CA ALA A 30 5.37 -3.56 -0.76
C ALA A 30 5.37 -4.15 0.66
N ARG A 31 5.53 -5.48 0.78
CA ARG A 31 5.70 -6.10 2.10
C ARG A 31 6.96 -5.57 2.76
N LEU A 32 6.91 -5.41 4.07
CA LEU A 32 7.99 -4.85 4.89
C LEU A 32 8.38 -3.41 4.49
N GLU A 33 7.43 -2.63 3.97
CA GLU A 33 7.63 -1.18 3.85
C GLU A 33 7.72 -0.57 5.25
N LEU A 34 8.84 0.10 5.54
CA LEU A 34 9.16 0.66 6.86
C LEU A 34 9.21 2.18 6.87
N ASN A 35 9.23 2.83 5.69
CA ASN A 35 9.33 4.28 5.62
C ASN A 35 7.98 4.92 6.04
N PRO A 36 7.97 5.75 7.11
CA PRO A 36 6.72 6.30 7.65
C PRO A 36 6.01 7.23 6.67
N ASP A 37 6.75 8.01 5.87
CA ASP A 37 6.16 8.94 4.92
C ASP A 37 5.47 8.17 3.77
N VAL A 38 6.06 7.05 3.34
CA VAL A 38 5.47 6.17 2.32
C VAL A 38 4.18 5.51 2.85
N ILE A 39 4.19 5.04 4.11
CA ILE A 39 3.01 4.45 4.76
C ILE A 39 1.90 5.49 4.90
N ASP A 40 2.22 6.71 5.34
CA ASP A 40 1.26 7.80 5.49
C ASP A 40 0.62 8.20 4.17
N HIS A 41 1.42 8.43 3.12
CA HIS A 41 0.92 8.77 1.79
C HIS A 41 0.06 7.64 1.19
N ALA A 42 0.42 6.39 1.44
CA ALA A 42 -0.37 5.26 0.99
C ALA A 42 -1.76 5.24 1.67
N ALA A 43 -1.82 5.42 2.98
CA ALA A 43 -3.09 5.47 3.71
C ALA A 43 -3.94 6.68 3.26
N GLU A 44 -3.33 7.86 3.09
CA GLU A 44 -4.01 9.05 2.60
C GLU A 44 -4.60 8.82 1.20
N ARG A 45 -3.82 8.26 0.28
CA ARG A 45 -4.26 7.92 -1.08
C ARG A 45 -5.50 7.02 -1.09
N GLN A 46 -5.52 5.99 -0.25
CA GLN A 46 -6.68 5.10 -0.14
C GLN A 46 -7.90 5.82 0.42
N ARG A 47 -7.74 6.60 1.49
CA ARG A 47 -8.84 7.36 2.10
C ARG A 47 -9.43 8.40 1.15
N ASP A 48 -8.60 9.18 0.47
CA ASP A 48 -9.04 10.17 -0.51
C ASP A 48 -9.87 9.52 -1.63
N HIS A 49 -9.46 8.32 -2.06
CA HIS A 49 -10.20 7.60 -3.08
C HIS A 49 -11.56 7.13 -2.58
N LEU A 50 -11.62 6.56 -1.38
CA LEU A 50 -12.88 6.13 -0.76
C LEU A 50 -13.84 7.31 -0.55
N GLN A 51 -13.34 8.46 -0.09
CA GLN A 51 -14.16 9.66 0.12
C GLN A 51 -14.79 10.16 -1.18
N ARG A 52 -14.06 10.13 -2.30
CA ARG A 52 -14.58 10.54 -3.62
C ARG A 52 -15.68 9.61 -4.14
N HIS A 53 -15.65 8.33 -3.75
CA HIS A 53 -16.63 7.33 -4.16
C HIS A 53 -17.73 7.10 -3.12
N ARG A 54 -17.76 7.92 -2.06
CA ARG A 54 -18.78 7.86 -1.02
C ARG A 54 -20.10 8.41 -1.54
N SER A 55 -20.95 7.56 -2.09
CA SER A 55 -22.33 7.88 -2.44
C SER A 55 -23.26 7.63 -1.25
N GLY A 56 -23.48 8.66 -0.42
CA GLY A 56 -24.31 8.56 0.78
C GLY A 56 -23.57 7.98 1.99
N SER A 57 -24.33 7.61 3.04
CA SER A 57 -23.78 6.90 4.20
C SER A 57 -23.71 5.42 3.86
N SER A 58 -22.51 4.94 3.57
CA SER A 58 -22.25 3.51 3.36
C SER A 58 -21.42 2.99 4.53
N ALA A 59 -22.04 2.17 5.38
CA ALA A 59 -21.39 1.55 6.53
C ALA A 59 -20.15 0.73 6.09
N GLU A 60 -20.20 0.15 4.89
CA GLU A 60 -19.09 -0.61 4.33
C GLU A 60 -17.89 0.27 3.96
N VAL A 61 -18.12 1.49 3.46
CA VAL A 61 -17.03 2.46 3.18
C VAL A 61 -16.42 2.96 4.49
N ASP A 62 -17.24 3.19 5.51
CA ASP A 62 -16.77 3.59 6.84
C ASP A 62 -15.93 2.46 7.48
N GLU A 63 -16.39 1.21 7.38
CA GLU A 63 -15.63 0.04 7.85
C GLU A 63 -14.30 -0.11 7.10
N LEU A 64 -14.29 0.07 5.78
CA LEU A 64 -13.06 -0.02 4.99
C LEU A 64 -12.08 1.13 5.34
N SER A 65 -12.59 2.33 5.58
CA SER A 65 -11.79 3.46 6.06
C SER A 65 -11.16 3.17 7.43
N GLU A 66 -11.92 2.57 8.34
CA GLU A 66 -11.41 2.16 9.65
C GLU A 66 -10.32 1.07 9.54
N GLN A 67 -10.47 0.13 8.61
CA GLN A 67 -9.43 -0.87 8.34
C GLN A 67 -8.15 -0.25 7.83
N ILE A 68 -8.23 0.74 6.92
CA ILE A 68 -7.08 1.52 6.44
C ILE A 68 -6.39 2.25 7.59
N ASP A 69 -7.16 2.90 8.47
CA ASP A 69 -6.62 3.61 9.63
C ASP A 69 -5.97 2.66 10.65
N ARG A 70 -6.53 1.46 10.82
CA ARG A 70 -5.94 0.42 11.67
C ARG A 70 -4.64 -0.10 11.08
N ALA A 71 -4.60 -0.37 9.78
CA ALA A 71 -3.39 -0.78 9.08
C ALA A 71 -2.29 0.28 9.20
N ARG A 72 -2.63 1.56 8.96
CA ARG A 72 -1.71 2.69 9.12
C ARG A 72 -1.13 2.75 10.53
N ARG A 73 -1.98 2.71 11.57
CA ARG A 73 -1.51 2.75 12.97
C ARG A 73 -0.58 1.59 13.30
N CYS A 74 -0.93 0.38 12.87
CA CYS A 74 -0.09 -0.81 13.09
C CYS A 74 1.28 -0.66 12.43
N LEU A 75 1.33 -0.18 11.18
CA LEU A 75 2.59 -0.08 10.42
C LEU A 75 3.44 1.15 10.81
N LEU A 76 2.90 2.13 11.50
CA LEU A 76 3.65 3.30 12.02
C LEU A 76 4.16 3.10 13.45
N ASP A 77 3.60 2.16 14.19
CA ASP A 77 4.06 1.79 15.52
C ASP A 77 5.11 0.69 15.43
N HIS A 78 6.32 0.95 15.96
CA HIS A 78 7.46 0.03 15.86
C HIS A 78 7.13 -1.38 16.37
N ASP A 79 6.62 -1.48 17.59
CA ASP A 79 6.42 -2.77 18.25
C ASP A 79 5.26 -3.56 17.62
N ALA A 80 4.17 -2.85 17.27
CA ALA A 80 3.05 -3.45 16.56
C ALA A 80 3.47 -3.93 15.17
N HIS A 81 4.29 -3.15 14.46
CA HIS A 81 4.79 -3.49 13.13
C HIS A 81 5.74 -4.68 13.17
N LEU A 82 6.69 -4.72 14.11
CA LEU A 82 7.62 -5.83 14.30
C LEU A 82 6.85 -7.14 14.53
N VAL A 83 5.90 -7.16 15.48
CA VAL A 83 5.08 -8.33 15.78
C VAL A 83 4.23 -8.74 14.57
N TYR A 84 3.64 -7.77 13.88
CA TYR A 84 2.82 -8.02 12.70
C TYR A 84 3.64 -8.59 11.54
N ALA A 85 4.79 -7.99 11.24
CA ALA A 85 5.70 -8.44 10.19
C ALA A 85 6.23 -9.86 10.48
N GLY A 86 6.63 -10.12 11.72
CA GLY A 86 7.09 -11.44 12.16
C GLY A 86 6.03 -12.52 11.96
N LYS A 87 4.78 -12.26 12.34
CA LYS A 87 3.66 -13.19 12.11
C LYS A 87 3.46 -13.51 10.61
N LEU A 88 3.60 -12.52 9.74
CA LEU A 88 3.50 -12.72 8.29
C LEU A 88 4.66 -13.55 7.71
N GLN A 89 5.81 -13.55 8.38
CA GLN A 89 6.98 -14.37 8.04
C GLN A 89 6.95 -15.76 8.68
N GLY A 90 5.96 -16.02 9.54
CA GLY A 90 5.83 -17.30 10.27
C GLY A 90 6.62 -17.34 11.57
N TYR A 91 7.18 -16.21 12.02
CA TYR A 91 7.85 -16.14 13.31
C TYR A 91 6.85 -15.93 14.45
N GLN A 92 7.18 -16.49 15.62
CA GLN A 92 6.40 -16.31 16.86
C GLN A 92 7.33 -15.86 17.98
N SER A 93 7.00 -14.71 18.57
CA SER A 93 7.80 -14.10 19.65
C SER A 93 7.74 -14.85 20.97
N ASP A 94 6.72 -15.69 21.17
CA ASP A 94 6.39 -16.43 22.40
C ASP A 94 6.50 -17.95 22.23
N SER A 95 7.27 -18.42 21.24
CA SER A 95 7.53 -19.84 21.02
C SER A 95 8.47 -20.40 22.09
N ASP A 96 8.16 -21.59 22.63
CA ASP A 96 9.06 -22.34 23.52
C ASP A 96 10.17 -23.09 22.73
N ASP A 97 10.12 -23.12 21.41
CA ASP A 97 11.12 -23.73 20.54
C ASP A 97 12.35 -22.83 20.41
N LEU A 98 13.52 -23.34 20.78
CA LEU A 98 14.79 -22.58 20.80
C LEU A 98 15.22 -22.12 19.41
N ASP A 99 14.95 -22.90 18.36
CA ASP A 99 15.27 -22.54 16.98
C ASP A 99 14.38 -21.39 16.49
N LEU A 100 13.09 -21.42 16.83
CA LEU A 100 12.16 -20.34 16.54
C LEU A 100 12.46 -19.06 17.34
N GLN A 101 12.91 -19.21 18.60
CA GLN A 101 13.37 -18.06 19.40
C GLN A 101 14.63 -17.42 18.80
N ALA A 102 15.59 -18.22 18.33
CA ALA A 102 16.77 -17.72 17.66
C ALA A 102 16.42 -17.00 16.35
N ALA A 103 15.54 -17.59 15.54
CA ALA A 103 15.06 -16.98 14.31
C ALA A 103 14.30 -15.66 14.56
N TRP A 104 13.44 -15.61 15.59
CA TRP A 104 12.78 -14.37 16.00
C TRP A 104 13.75 -13.28 16.41
N ARG A 105 14.79 -13.62 17.19
CA ARG A 105 15.81 -12.68 17.62
C ARG A 105 16.53 -12.07 16.42
N THR A 106 16.99 -12.91 15.50
CA THR A 106 17.67 -12.44 14.28
C THR A 106 16.76 -11.53 13.46
N PHE A 107 15.50 -11.94 13.26
CA PHE A 107 14.51 -11.13 12.55
C PHE A 107 14.29 -9.77 13.21
N SER A 108 14.15 -9.73 14.55
CA SER A 108 13.92 -8.48 15.28
C SER A 108 15.10 -7.52 15.19
N GLU A 109 16.34 -8.02 15.28
CA GLU A 109 17.55 -7.22 15.11
C GLU A 109 17.66 -6.62 13.70
N GLU A 110 17.43 -7.42 12.65
CA GLU A 110 17.41 -6.96 11.27
C GLU A 110 16.27 -5.95 11.00
N PHE A 111 15.13 -6.17 11.63
CA PHE A 111 13.97 -5.27 11.53
C PHE A 111 14.30 -3.91 12.17
N ASP A 112 14.91 -3.91 13.37
CA ASP A 112 15.29 -2.69 14.09
C ASP A 112 16.28 -1.83 13.28
N ASP A 113 17.31 -2.45 12.72
CA ASP A 113 18.28 -1.77 11.86
C ASP A 113 17.61 -1.18 10.61
N SER A 114 16.73 -1.96 9.97
CA SER A 114 15.99 -1.53 8.79
C SER A 114 14.99 -0.41 9.11
N TRP A 115 14.34 -0.48 10.28
CA TRP A 115 13.43 0.56 10.78
C TRP A 115 14.12 1.90 10.97
N GLN A 116 15.30 1.91 11.62
CA GLN A 116 16.09 3.12 11.81
C GLN A 116 16.55 3.71 10.48
N SER A 117 17.03 2.84 9.57
CA SER A 117 17.46 3.25 8.23
C SER A 117 16.33 3.86 7.41
N ALA A 118 15.15 3.26 7.45
CA ALA A 118 13.98 3.74 6.69
C ALA A 118 13.53 5.13 7.13
N ARG A 119 13.66 5.47 8.42
CA ARG A 119 13.27 6.78 8.96
C ARG A 119 14.25 7.89 8.61
N THR A 120 15.48 7.56 8.29
CA THR A 120 16.54 8.52 7.92
C THR A 120 16.70 8.67 6.41
N THR A 121 16.12 7.76 5.63
CA THR A 121 16.24 7.75 4.16
C THR A 121 15.06 8.47 3.53
N GLU A 122 15.31 9.57 2.82
CA GLU A 122 14.26 10.26 2.04
C GLU A 122 13.85 9.38 0.83
N PRO A 123 12.57 8.98 0.73
CA PRO A 123 12.09 8.24 -0.43
C PRO A 123 11.97 9.15 -1.64
N ASP A 124 12.30 8.63 -2.83
CA ASP A 124 11.99 9.36 -4.06
C ASP A 124 10.48 9.39 -4.34
N THR A 125 10.05 10.24 -5.26
CA THR A 125 8.63 10.51 -5.51
C THR A 125 7.82 9.29 -5.95
N GLN A 126 8.41 8.34 -6.68
CA GLN A 126 7.69 7.12 -7.09
C GLN A 126 7.50 6.18 -5.90
N HIS A 127 8.49 6.06 -5.02
CA HIS A 127 8.36 5.31 -3.78
C HIS A 127 7.37 6.01 -2.83
N LEU A 128 7.55 7.33 -2.62
CA LEU A 128 6.72 8.12 -1.72
C LEU A 128 5.23 8.09 -2.08
N TRP A 129 4.90 8.30 -3.37
CA TRP A 129 3.50 8.47 -3.79
C TRP A 129 2.80 7.20 -4.23
N LEU A 130 3.55 6.21 -4.77
CA LEU A 130 2.97 4.95 -5.27
C LEU A 130 3.33 3.73 -4.43
N GLY A 131 4.25 3.84 -3.46
CA GLY A 131 4.75 2.72 -2.68
C GLY A 131 5.58 1.73 -3.53
N ILE A 132 6.31 2.23 -4.55
CA ILE A 132 7.12 1.41 -5.45
C ILE A 132 8.59 1.68 -5.18
N PRO A 133 9.30 0.84 -4.41
CA PRO A 133 10.70 1.04 -4.10
C PRO A 133 11.60 0.82 -5.32
N LYS A 134 12.83 1.36 -5.28
CA LYS A 134 13.78 1.32 -6.43
C LYS A 134 14.04 -0.09 -6.97
N HIS A 135 14.13 -1.09 -6.09
CA HIS A 135 14.42 -2.48 -6.50
C HIS A 135 13.26 -3.15 -7.28
N GLN A 136 12.06 -2.56 -7.27
CA GLN A 136 10.88 -3.02 -8.03
C GLN A 136 10.71 -2.26 -9.36
N ARG A 137 11.75 -1.61 -9.86
CA ARG A 137 11.71 -0.83 -11.12
C ARG A 137 12.59 -1.46 -12.21
N PRO A 138 12.17 -1.35 -13.48
CA PRO A 138 10.94 -0.66 -13.94
C PRO A 138 9.68 -1.41 -13.52
N ALA A 139 8.66 -0.68 -13.03
CA ALA A 139 7.39 -1.24 -12.62
C ALA A 139 6.51 -1.57 -13.84
N SER A 140 5.77 -2.68 -13.79
CA SER A 140 4.76 -3.00 -14.80
C SER A 140 3.59 -1.99 -14.75
N ASN A 141 2.75 -1.97 -15.79
CA ASN A 141 1.57 -1.11 -15.83
C ASN A 141 0.60 -1.42 -14.69
N GLU A 142 0.42 -2.69 -14.39
CA GLU A 142 -0.42 -3.16 -13.28
C GLU A 142 0.15 -2.67 -11.94
N ARG A 143 1.47 -2.81 -11.74
CA ARG A 143 2.15 -2.36 -10.52
C ARG A 143 2.07 -0.83 -10.35
N LEU A 144 2.20 -0.05 -11.42
CA LEU A 144 2.02 1.41 -11.41
C LEU A 144 0.62 1.81 -10.93
N LEU A 145 -0.40 1.06 -11.32
CA LEU A 145 -1.78 1.29 -10.89
C LEU A 145 -2.11 0.62 -9.54
N GLY A 146 -1.22 -0.21 -9.00
CA GLY A 146 -1.43 -0.95 -7.76
C GLY A 146 -2.42 -2.10 -7.92
N LEU A 147 -2.41 -2.74 -9.09
CA LEU A 147 -3.24 -3.88 -9.46
C LEU A 147 -2.46 -5.20 -9.35
N ASP A 148 -3.21 -6.30 -9.37
CA ASP A 148 -2.67 -7.64 -9.59
C ASP A 148 -2.29 -7.80 -11.08
N GLU A 149 -1.23 -8.58 -11.37
CA GLU A 149 -0.75 -8.79 -12.75
C GLU A 149 -1.77 -9.47 -13.66
N SER A 150 -2.71 -10.21 -13.09
CA SER A 150 -3.79 -10.91 -13.81
C SER A 150 -5.07 -10.07 -13.97
N GLU A 151 -5.12 -8.85 -13.43
CA GLU A 151 -6.32 -8.02 -13.48
C GLU A 151 -6.68 -7.60 -14.91
N ARG A 152 -7.95 -7.81 -15.30
CA ARG A 152 -8.47 -7.49 -16.63
C ARG A 152 -9.82 -6.79 -16.60
N ASP A 153 -10.39 -6.56 -15.41
CA ASP A 153 -11.66 -5.85 -15.27
C ASP A 153 -11.45 -4.35 -15.54
N ALA A 154 -12.11 -3.84 -16.60
CA ALA A 154 -11.95 -2.45 -17.03
C ALA A 154 -12.41 -1.43 -15.98
N ASP A 155 -13.40 -1.77 -15.14
CA ASP A 155 -13.89 -0.86 -14.09
C ASP A 155 -12.89 -0.80 -12.94
N VAL A 156 -12.29 -1.93 -12.57
CA VAL A 156 -11.21 -2.00 -11.58
C VAL A 156 -9.98 -1.24 -12.06
N ILE A 157 -9.58 -1.42 -13.33
CA ILE A 157 -8.45 -0.70 -13.93
C ILE A 157 -8.70 0.82 -13.93
N ARG A 158 -9.93 1.27 -14.29
CA ARG A 158 -10.29 2.70 -14.25
C ARG A 158 -10.23 3.26 -12.84
N SER A 159 -10.82 2.56 -11.88
CA SER A 159 -10.82 2.97 -10.47
C SER A 159 -9.40 3.08 -9.91
N ALA A 160 -8.54 2.10 -10.20
CA ALA A 160 -7.15 2.11 -9.81
C ALA A 160 -6.37 3.28 -10.42
N ALA A 161 -6.56 3.54 -11.72
CA ALA A 161 -5.95 4.68 -12.40
C ALA A 161 -6.42 6.02 -11.81
N GLU A 162 -7.70 6.18 -11.54
CA GLU A 162 -8.27 7.38 -10.92
C GLU A 162 -7.70 7.61 -9.51
N ARG A 163 -7.51 6.56 -8.73
CA ARG A 163 -6.89 6.62 -7.42
C ARG A 163 -5.46 7.16 -7.49
N GLN A 164 -4.62 6.58 -8.33
CA GLN A 164 -3.22 6.97 -8.46
C GLN A 164 -3.07 8.37 -9.08
N ILE A 165 -3.73 8.61 -10.21
CA ILE A 165 -3.68 9.89 -10.91
C ILE A 165 -4.24 11.03 -10.04
N GLY A 166 -5.37 10.79 -9.37
CA GLY A 166 -6.00 11.78 -8.51
C GLY A 166 -5.12 12.18 -7.33
N PHE A 167 -4.38 11.22 -6.76
CA PHE A 167 -3.44 11.49 -5.68
C PHE A 167 -2.21 12.27 -6.16
N VAL A 168 -1.51 11.78 -7.21
CA VAL A 168 -0.29 12.43 -7.73
C VAL A 168 -0.56 13.84 -8.26
N ARG A 169 -1.74 14.07 -8.82
CA ARG A 169 -2.14 15.40 -9.34
C ARG A 169 -2.09 16.51 -8.28
N ARG A 170 -2.26 16.20 -7.00
CA ARG A 170 -2.18 17.16 -5.90
C ARG A 170 -0.81 17.84 -5.79
N PHE A 171 0.23 17.16 -6.27
CA PHE A 171 1.63 17.62 -6.20
C PHE A 171 2.10 18.31 -7.48
N ALA A 172 1.26 18.35 -8.52
CA ALA A 172 1.65 18.88 -9.84
C ALA A 172 2.01 20.38 -9.85
N ALA A 173 1.47 21.17 -8.92
CA ALA A 173 1.74 22.59 -8.78
C ALA A 173 2.80 22.94 -7.71
N GLY A 174 3.36 21.95 -7.00
CA GLY A 174 4.34 22.15 -5.92
C GLY A 174 5.79 22.02 -6.38
N GLU A 175 6.72 22.04 -5.42
CA GLU A 175 8.17 21.91 -5.66
C GLU A 175 8.53 20.63 -6.45
N LYS A 176 7.78 19.55 -6.25
CA LYS A 176 7.96 18.28 -6.97
C LYS A 176 7.06 18.17 -8.22
N GLY A 177 6.60 19.32 -8.76
CA GLY A 177 5.64 19.35 -9.87
C GLY A 177 6.14 18.70 -11.16
N GLU A 178 7.42 18.84 -11.49
CA GLU A 178 8.00 18.18 -12.65
C GLU A 178 7.95 16.66 -12.52
N GLN A 179 8.36 16.12 -11.36
CA GLN A 179 8.30 14.68 -11.07
C GLN A 179 6.85 14.17 -11.06
N ALA A 180 5.93 14.95 -10.50
CA ALA A 180 4.50 14.63 -10.54
C ALA A 180 3.96 14.53 -11.97
N ASN A 181 4.30 15.50 -12.84
CA ASN A 181 3.88 15.49 -14.24
C ASN A 181 4.47 14.31 -15.05
N LEU A 182 5.73 13.96 -14.82
CA LEU A 182 6.35 12.77 -15.41
C LEU A 182 5.60 11.49 -14.97
N LEU A 183 5.29 11.38 -13.68
CA LEU A 183 4.58 10.23 -13.15
C LEU A 183 3.12 10.16 -13.63
N LEU A 184 2.43 11.29 -13.75
CA LEU A 184 1.10 11.37 -14.36
C LEU A 184 1.09 10.88 -15.81
N GLY A 185 2.15 11.18 -16.56
CA GLY A 185 2.35 10.67 -17.92
C GLY A 185 2.52 9.15 -17.95
N GLN A 186 3.26 8.58 -16.99
CA GLN A 186 3.42 7.12 -16.87
C GLN A 186 2.10 6.43 -16.49
N LEU A 187 1.38 6.95 -15.50
CA LEU A 187 0.08 6.43 -15.05
C LEU A 187 -0.98 6.49 -16.15
N SER A 188 -0.99 7.58 -16.94
CA SER A 188 -1.92 7.73 -18.07
C SER A 188 -1.63 6.69 -19.17
N ARG A 189 -0.35 6.44 -19.48
CA ARG A 189 0.05 5.39 -20.43
C ARG A 189 -0.31 4.00 -19.91
N ALA A 190 -0.02 3.71 -18.62
CA ALA A 190 -0.37 2.44 -18.00
C ALA A 190 -1.88 2.16 -18.11
N ARG A 191 -2.71 3.16 -17.79
CA ARG A 191 -4.17 3.08 -17.97
C ARG A 191 -4.56 2.76 -19.41
N SER A 192 -4.00 3.50 -20.39
CA SER A 192 -4.36 3.31 -21.80
C SER A 192 -3.88 1.97 -22.38
N THR A 193 -2.85 1.36 -21.79
CA THR A 193 -2.34 0.05 -22.22
C THR A 193 -3.20 -1.09 -21.69
N LEU A 194 -3.80 -0.92 -20.51
CA LEU A 194 -4.59 -1.96 -19.83
C LEU A 194 -6.10 -1.92 -20.19
N LEU A 195 -6.59 -0.80 -20.75
CA LEU A 195 -7.98 -0.62 -21.22
C LEU A 195 -8.12 -0.85 -22.71
#